data_4bbf8e7713725be9cd938b4d51695729
#
_entry.id   4bbf8e7713725be9cd938b4d51695729
#
_cell.length_a   1.000
_cell.length_b   1.000
_cell.length_c   1.000
_cell.angle_alpha   90.00
_cell.angle_beta   90.00
_cell.angle_gamma   90.00
#
_symmetry.space_group_name_H-M   'P 1'
#
loop_
_entity.id
_entity.type
_entity.pdbx_description
1 polymer ?
#
loop_
_entity_poly.entity_id
_entity_poly.type
_entity_poly.pdbx_seq_one_letter_code
_entity_poly.pdbx_strand_id
1 'polypeptide(L)'
;MTAGVGLPPGCKAYRSTAVFTEATIPSGLLRSHRIAPGTRGLIRVLEGRLLYRVLEPASERVLDPGGIPGLVEPGVPHEVAPLGPVRFQVDFHRMASAPAADDH
;
A
#
# COMPACT_ATOMS: atom_id res chain seq x y z
N MET A 1 -7.22 16.72 4.88
CA MET A 1 -6.20 16.43 5.82
C MET A 1 -5.70 15.02 5.70
N THR A 2 -4.46 14.87 5.51
CA THR A 2 -3.92 13.52 5.34
C THR A 2 -3.04 13.12 6.51
N ALA A 3 -3.22 13.76 7.65
CA ALA A 3 -2.48 13.40 8.82
C ALA A 3 -2.68 11.93 9.12
N GLY A 4 -1.66 11.23 9.43
CA GLY A 4 -1.76 9.81 9.73
C GLY A 4 -1.47 8.88 8.57
N VAL A 5 -1.42 9.40 7.34
CA VAL A 5 -1.11 8.56 6.20
C VAL A 5 0.39 8.34 6.08
N GLY A 6 1.19 9.33 6.41
CA GLY A 6 2.64 9.15 6.41
C GLY A 6 3.35 9.42 5.09
N LEU A 7 2.65 9.88 4.07
CA LEU A 7 3.30 10.19 2.81
C LEU A 7 4.10 11.48 2.92
N PRO A 8 5.31 11.52 2.34
CA PRO A 8 6.10 12.74 2.35
C PRO A 8 5.45 13.85 1.54
N PRO A 9 5.75 15.11 1.83
CA PRO A 9 5.25 16.21 1.02
C PRO A 9 5.70 16.02 -0.43
N GLY A 10 4.84 16.37 -1.36
CA GLY A 10 5.17 16.25 -2.79
C GLY A 10 4.96 14.88 -3.36
N CYS A 11 4.59 13.91 -2.55
CA CYS A 11 4.34 12.56 -3.02
C CYS A 11 2.91 12.50 -3.57
N LYS A 12 2.78 12.05 -4.82
CA LYS A 12 1.48 12.05 -5.50
C LYS A 12 1.16 10.69 -6.10
N ALA A 13 -0.13 10.37 -6.11
CA ALA A 13 -0.59 9.14 -6.73
C ALA A 13 -0.42 9.25 -8.24
N TYR A 14 0.06 8.19 -8.86
CA TYR A 14 0.18 8.17 -10.31
C TYR A 14 -0.46 6.92 -10.93
N ARG A 15 -0.84 5.95 -10.11
CA ARG A 15 -1.46 4.75 -10.63
C ARG A 15 -2.17 4.01 -9.50
N SER A 16 -3.26 3.34 -9.81
CA SER A 16 -3.95 2.48 -8.86
C SER A 16 -4.14 1.11 -9.47
N THR A 17 -4.18 0.09 -8.65
CA THR A 17 -4.46 -1.25 -9.12
C THR A 17 -5.96 -1.39 -9.36
N ALA A 18 -6.35 -2.51 -9.95
CA ALA A 18 -7.75 -2.90 -9.96
C ALA A 18 -8.15 -3.19 -8.51
N VAL A 19 -9.44 -3.30 -8.25
CA VAL A 19 -9.93 -3.68 -6.94
C VAL A 19 -9.73 -5.18 -6.78
N PHE A 20 -9.08 -5.59 -5.71
CA PHE A 20 -8.87 -7.00 -5.41
C PHE A 20 -9.88 -7.46 -4.37
N THR A 21 -10.26 -8.73 -4.45
CA THR A 21 -11.12 -9.36 -3.45
C THR A 21 -10.33 -10.49 -2.79
N GLU A 22 -10.89 -11.12 -1.78
CA GLU A 22 -10.23 -12.25 -1.12
C GLU A 22 -9.90 -13.38 -2.11
N ALA A 23 -10.59 -13.41 -3.23
CA ALA A 23 -10.36 -14.45 -4.24
C ALA A 23 -9.41 -14.01 -5.34
N THR A 24 -9.09 -12.74 -5.44
CA THR A 24 -8.27 -12.24 -6.55
C THR A 24 -6.98 -11.56 -6.12
N ILE A 25 -6.63 -11.63 -4.86
CA ILE A 25 -5.38 -11.03 -4.39
C ILE A 25 -4.22 -11.73 -5.10
N PRO A 26 -3.34 -10.98 -5.76
CA PRO A 26 -2.17 -11.59 -6.39
C PRO A 26 -1.36 -12.35 -5.35
N SER A 27 -0.91 -13.55 -5.69
CA SER A 27 -0.20 -14.40 -4.74
C SER A 27 1.04 -13.70 -4.18
N GLY A 28 1.67 -12.83 -4.95
CA GLY A 28 2.83 -12.11 -4.45
C GLY A 28 2.53 -11.21 -3.27
N LEU A 29 1.29 -10.72 -3.13
CA LEU A 29 0.94 -9.87 -2.01
C LEU A 29 0.63 -10.66 -0.75
N LEU A 30 0.46 -11.98 -0.87
CA LEU A 30 0.14 -12.81 0.27
C LEU A 30 1.38 -13.28 1.02
N ARG A 31 2.56 -12.89 0.56
CA ARG A 31 3.81 -13.25 1.22
C ARG A 31 4.88 -12.25 0.85
N SER A 32 5.79 -12.04 1.72
CA SER A 32 6.94 -11.14 1.61
C SER A 32 7.08 -10.42 0.27
N HIS A 33 6.37 -9.34 0.11
CA HIS A 33 6.40 -8.53 -1.10
C HIS A 33 7.14 -7.23 -0.82
N ARG A 34 7.80 -6.68 -1.83
CA ARG A 34 8.45 -5.39 -1.71
C ARG A 34 8.04 -4.51 -2.88
N ILE A 35 7.88 -3.20 -2.60
CA ILE A 35 7.55 -2.27 -3.64
C ILE A 35 8.84 -1.64 -4.13
N ALA A 36 8.86 -1.19 -5.37
CA ALA A 36 10.07 -0.67 -6.00
C ALA A 36 10.62 0.57 -5.29
N PRO A 37 11.93 0.79 -5.34
CA PRO A 37 12.52 1.99 -4.78
C PRO A 37 11.89 3.25 -5.41
N GLY A 38 11.72 4.27 -4.62
CA GLY A 38 11.16 5.52 -5.10
C GLY A 38 9.64 5.53 -5.18
N THR A 39 9.00 4.40 -4.92
CA THR A 39 7.55 4.28 -4.99
C THR A 39 7.02 3.94 -3.60
N ARG A 40 5.86 4.47 -3.27
CA ARG A 40 5.14 4.10 -2.06
C ARG A 40 3.75 3.65 -2.45
N GLY A 41 3.16 2.79 -1.64
CA GLY A 41 1.81 2.31 -1.87
C GLY A 41 0.90 2.68 -0.72
N LEU A 42 -0.37 2.93 -1.03
CA LEU A 42 -1.39 3.07 -0.01
C LEU A 42 -2.42 2.00 -0.25
N ILE A 43 -2.59 1.14 0.75
CA ILE A 43 -3.59 0.07 0.67
C ILE A 43 -4.89 0.64 1.23
N ARG A 44 -5.90 0.78 0.37
CA ARG A 44 -7.20 1.29 0.79
C ARG A 44 -8.21 0.17 0.77
N VAL A 45 -8.78 -0.13 1.94
CA VAL A 45 -9.82 -1.14 2.03
C VAL A 45 -11.17 -0.48 1.77
N LEU A 46 -11.92 -1.04 0.86
CA LEU A 46 -13.23 -0.52 0.47
C LEU A 46 -14.36 -1.25 1.19
N GLU A 47 -14.17 -2.54 1.46
CA GLU A 47 -15.14 -3.36 2.18
C GLU A 47 -14.41 -4.44 2.94
N GLY A 48 -14.91 -4.80 4.11
CA GLY A 48 -14.31 -5.88 4.88
C GLY A 48 -13.07 -5.47 5.65
N ARG A 49 -12.21 -6.41 5.94
CA ARG A 49 -10.98 -6.16 6.71
C ARG A 49 -9.82 -6.92 6.11
N LEU A 50 -8.66 -6.30 6.15
CA LEU A 50 -7.44 -6.86 5.60
C LEU A 50 -6.36 -6.74 6.65
N LEU A 51 -5.65 -7.83 6.93
CA LEU A 51 -4.50 -7.77 7.82
C LEU A 51 -3.31 -7.31 7.01
N TYR A 52 -2.64 -6.27 7.48
CA TYR A 52 -1.44 -5.74 6.84
C TYR A 52 -0.27 -5.99 7.79
N ARG A 53 0.69 -6.76 7.34
CA ARG A 53 1.83 -7.15 8.14
C ARG A 53 3.11 -6.65 7.51
N VAL A 54 3.86 -5.85 8.26
CA VAL A 54 5.19 -5.44 7.88
C VAL A 54 6.14 -6.44 8.52
N LEU A 55 7.07 -6.98 7.75
CA LEU A 55 7.91 -8.07 8.22
C LEU A 55 9.17 -7.59 8.90
N GLU A 56 9.65 -6.38 8.56
CA GLU A 56 10.87 -5.87 9.15
C GLU A 56 10.91 -4.35 9.14
N PRO A 57 10.85 -3.70 10.29
CA PRO A 57 10.60 -4.31 11.61
C PRO A 57 9.19 -4.85 11.69
N ALA A 58 9.00 -5.90 12.43
CA ALA A 58 7.73 -6.61 12.46
C ALA A 58 6.61 -5.77 13.07
N SER A 59 5.50 -5.66 12.38
CA SER A 59 4.31 -5.02 12.92
C SER A 59 3.09 -5.49 12.14
N GLU A 60 1.93 -5.36 12.75
CA GLU A 60 0.68 -5.74 12.09
C GLU A 60 -0.40 -4.73 12.39
N ARG A 61 -1.31 -4.57 11.46
CA ARG A 61 -2.47 -3.71 11.67
C ARG A 61 -3.63 -4.22 10.81
N VAL A 62 -4.83 -4.14 11.34
CA VAL A 62 -6.02 -4.47 10.56
C VAL A 62 -6.48 -3.20 9.87
N LEU A 63 -6.65 -3.29 8.56
CA LEU A 63 -7.14 -2.18 7.74
C LEU A 63 -8.62 -2.38 7.47
N ASP A 64 -9.39 -1.31 7.56
CA ASP A 64 -10.82 -1.37 7.28
C ASP A 64 -11.28 -0.09 6.62
N PRO A 65 -12.51 -0.09 6.07
CA PRO A 65 -13.02 1.10 5.40
C PRO A 65 -13.15 2.25 6.40
N GLY A 66 -12.75 3.42 5.95
CA GLY A 66 -12.84 4.61 6.81
C GLY A 66 -11.70 4.75 7.79
N GLY A 67 -10.84 3.75 7.89
CA GLY A 67 -9.66 3.84 8.74
C GLY A 67 -8.48 4.42 7.99
N ILE A 68 -7.33 4.46 8.66
CA ILE A 68 -6.11 4.97 8.05
C ILE A 68 -5.57 3.93 7.07
N PRO A 69 -5.32 4.31 5.81
CA PRO A 69 -4.78 3.36 4.84
C PRO A 69 -3.44 2.78 5.27
N GLY A 70 -3.09 1.63 4.73
CA GLY A 70 -1.80 1.02 5.02
C GLY A 70 -0.73 1.63 4.12
N LEU A 71 0.29 2.24 4.72
CA LEU A 71 1.40 2.79 3.94
C LEU A 71 2.45 1.73 3.71
N VAL A 72 2.82 1.53 2.44
CA VAL A 72 3.86 0.60 2.07
C VAL A 72 5.09 1.41 1.68
N GLU A 73 6.15 1.25 2.45
CA GLU A 73 7.41 1.96 2.21
C GLU A 73 8.26 1.23 1.18
N PRO A 74 9.08 1.95 0.42
CA PRO A 74 9.94 1.32 -0.58
C PRO A 74 10.89 0.31 0.07
N GLY A 75 11.00 -0.85 -0.53
CA GLY A 75 11.96 -1.85 -0.10
C GLY A 75 11.64 -2.59 1.20
N VAL A 76 10.56 -2.23 1.88
CA VAL A 76 10.21 -2.86 3.14
C VAL A 76 9.34 -4.10 2.85
N PRO A 77 9.76 -5.27 3.30
CA PRO A 77 8.98 -6.48 3.03
C PRO A 77 7.67 -6.47 3.81
N HIS A 78 6.59 -6.83 3.13
CA HIS A 78 5.26 -6.81 3.73
C HIS A 78 4.39 -7.87 3.09
N GLU A 79 3.26 -8.13 3.71
CA GLU A 79 2.29 -9.06 3.16
C GLU A 79 0.90 -8.70 3.68
N VAL A 80 -0.13 -9.19 3.02
CA VAL A 80 -1.51 -8.97 3.44
C VAL A 80 -2.24 -10.30 3.54
N ALA A 81 -3.29 -10.33 4.34
CA ALA A 81 -4.12 -11.52 4.46
C ALA A 81 -5.57 -11.07 4.64
N PRO A 82 -6.50 -11.63 3.88
CA PRO A 82 -7.91 -11.25 4.03
C PRO A 82 -8.46 -11.82 5.34
N LEU A 83 -9.28 -11.04 6.02
CA LEU A 83 -9.93 -11.49 7.25
C LEU A 83 -11.41 -11.72 6.96
N GLY A 84 -11.70 -12.50 5.93
CA GLY A 84 -13.03 -12.74 5.44
C GLY A 84 -13.21 -12.01 4.10
N PRO A 85 -14.44 -11.83 3.64
CA PRO A 85 -14.66 -11.10 2.39
C PRO A 85 -14.08 -9.70 2.48
N VAL A 86 -13.35 -9.29 1.46
CA VAL A 86 -12.69 -7.99 1.47
C VAL A 86 -12.62 -7.44 0.05
N ARG A 87 -12.60 -6.13 -0.07
CA ARG A 87 -12.32 -5.44 -1.32
C ARG A 87 -11.33 -4.34 -1.00
N PHE A 88 -10.23 -4.29 -1.73
CA PHE A 88 -9.22 -3.26 -1.50
C PHE A 88 -8.49 -2.93 -2.79
N GLN A 89 -7.76 -1.84 -2.75
CA GLN A 89 -7.06 -1.31 -3.90
C GLN A 89 -5.78 -0.71 -3.40
N VAL A 90 -4.74 -0.70 -4.22
CA VAL A 90 -3.47 -0.09 -3.86
C VAL A 90 -3.22 1.08 -4.79
N ASP A 91 -2.98 2.25 -4.21
CA ASP A 91 -2.64 3.45 -4.96
C ASP A 91 -1.14 3.63 -4.88
N PHE A 92 -0.48 3.74 -6.02
CA PHE A 92 0.95 3.95 -6.06
C PHE A 92 1.27 5.43 -6.14
N HIS A 93 2.25 5.86 -5.34
CA HIS A 93 2.66 7.26 -5.22
C HIS A 93 4.15 7.38 -5.46
N ARG A 94 4.56 8.53 -5.95
CA ARG A 94 5.98 8.84 -6.08
C ARG A 94 6.16 10.36 -5.98
N MET A 95 7.39 10.78 -5.74
CA MET A 95 7.67 12.20 -5.59
C MET A 95 7.47 12.90 -6.93
N ALA A 96 6.62 13.91 -6.92
CA ALA A 96 6.28 14.61 -8.14
C ALA A 96 7.46 15.35 -8.72
N SER A 97 8.35 15.81 -7.86
CA SER A 97 9.44 16.62 -8.31
C SER A 97 10.66 15.84 -8.73
N ALA A 98 10.53 14.55 -8.65
CA ALA A 98 11.70 13.78 -8.91
C ALA A 98 12.05 13.81 -10.35
N PRO A 99 12.01 14.61 -10.92
CA PRO A 99 12.18 14.63 -12.22
C PRO A 99 13.44 14.70 -12.66
N ALA A 100 13.48 15.24 -12.73
CA ALA A 100 14.37 15.62 -13.17
C ALA A 100 15.35 14.77 -13.21
N ALA A 101 15.45 14.65 -12.68
CA ALA A 101 16.28 14.02 -12.50
C ALA A 101 16.44 13.11 -13.42
N ASP A 102 16.20 13.12 -13.52
CA ASP A 102 16.28 12.32 -13.94
C ASP A 102 16.43 12.29 -15.05
N ASP A 103 16.31 12.48 -15.37
CA ASP A 103 16.26 12.37 -16.24
C ASP A 103 17.14 12.55 -16.91
N HIS A 104 17.45 12.41 -16.93
CA HIS A 104 18.21 12.42 -17.43
C HIS A 104 18.78 11.83 -17.40
#